data_cb824a8d553032999636a9f4b0122fd3
#
_entry.id   cb824a8d553032999636a9f4b0122fd3
#
_cell.length_a   1.000
_cell.length_b   1.000
_cell.length_c   1.000
_cell.angle_alpha   90.00
_cell.angle_beta   90.00
_cell.angle_gamma   90.00
#
_symmetry.space_group_name_H-M   'P 1'
#
loop_
_entity.id
_entity.type
_entity.pdbx_description
1 polymer ?
#
loop_
_entity_poly.entity_id
_entity_poly.type
_entity_poly.pdbx_seq_one_letter_code
_entity_poly.pdbx_strand_id
1 'polypeptide(L)'
;MGLKDFLQSRRDDAELGRGLWRRAHDRFIRGIDRFHQVLERLADTEMIELIVPDANTLADLIPRVRAVAMEAQRIAPSDGMDIPASPEGTFSDLHRALSKAGNAVALCAEALAMAR
;
A
#
# COMPACT_ATOMS: atom_id res chain seq x y z
N MET A 1 8.10 5.33 20.25
CA MET A 1 6.74 5.01 19.73
C MET A 1 5.69 5.55 20.68
N GLY A 2 4.76 6.34 20.18
CA GLY A 2 3.74 6.96 21.00
C GLY A 2 2.48 6.09 21.16
N LEU A 3 1.59 6.52 22.02
CA LEU A 3 0.30 5.88 22.23
C LEU A 3 -0.51 5.81 20.93
N LYS A 4 -0.46 6.87 20.12
CA LYS A 4 -1.16 6.96 18.85
C LYS A 4 -0.71 5.85 17.89
N ASP A 5 0.61 5.62 17.80
CA ASP A 5 1.17 4.56 16.95
C ASP A 5 0.78 3.18 17.45
N PHE A 6 0.76 2.99 18.76
CA PHE A 6 0.34 1.74 19.38
C PHE A 6 -1.12 1.43 19.06
N LEU A 7 -2.01 2.43 19.20
CA LEU A 7 -3.43 2.25 18.90
C LEU A 7 -3.67 1.98 17.42
N GLN A 8 -2.92 2.63 16.53
CA GLN A 8 -3.03 2.40 15.10
C GLN A 8 -2.57 0.97 14.76
N SER A 9 -1.49 0.51 15.36
CA SER A 9 -1.00 -0.86 15.17
C SER A 9 -2.04 -1.89 15.62
N ARG A 10 -2.71 -1.65 16.75
CA ARG A 10 -3.76 -2.53 17.25
C ARG A 10 -4.96 -2.55 16.30
N ARG A 11 -5.33 -1.40 15.75
CA ARG A 11 -6.39 -1.31 14.75
C ARG A 11 -6.02 -2.07 13.49
N ASP A 12 -4.80 -1.92 13.02
CA ASP A 12 -4.32 -2.61 11.83
C ASP A 12 -4.34 -4.14 12.03
N ASP A 13 -3.92 -4.61 13.22
CA ASP A 13 -3.98 -6.04 13.54
C ASP A 13 -5.42 -6.56 13.49
N ALA A 14 -6.36 -5.78 14.04
CA ALA A 14 -7.76 -6.19 14.08
C ALA A 14 -8.42 -6.17 12.70
N GLU A 15 -8.14 -5.16 11.89
CA GLU A 15 -8.82 -4.96 10.60
C GLU A 15 -8.15 -5.68 9.45
N LEU A 16 -6.82 -5.75 9.44
CA LEU A 16 -6.02 -6.29 8.33
C LEU A 16 -5.40 -7.65 8.65
N GLY A 17 -5.42 -8.07 9.92
CA GLY A 17 -4.73 -9.27 10.35
C GLY A 17 -3.22 -9.07 10.37
N ARG A 18 -2.49 -10.20 10.40
CA ARG A 18 -1.01 -10.21 10.45
C ARG A 18 -0.40 -11.03 9.33
N GLY A 19 -1.19 -11.41 8.36
CA GLY A 19 -0.75 -12.29 7.30
C GLY A 19 -0.59 -11.60 5.96
N LEU A 20 -1.02 -12.30 4.95
CA LEU A 20 -0.80 -11.97 3.55
C LEU A 20 -1.41 -10.63 3.14
N TRP A 21 -2.66 -10.38 3.54
CA TRP A 21 -3.38 -9.15 3.18
C TRP A 21 -2.75 -7.92 3.82
N ARG A 22 -2.34 -8.07 5.09
CA ARG A 22 -1.64 -7.01 5.82
C ARG A 22 -0.34 -6.63 5.13
N ARG A 23 0.43 -7.63 4.69
CA ARG A 23 1.72 -7.38 4.02
C ARG A 23 1.54 -6.67 2.70
N ALA A 24 0.55 -7.07 1.91
CA ALA A 24 0.26 -6.40 0.64
C ALA A 24 -0.14 -4.94 0.86
N HIS A 25 -1.00 -4.69 1.85
CA HIS A 25 -1.41 -3.34 2.25
C HIS A 25 -0.20 -2.51 2.68
N ASP A 26 0.61 -3.02 3.60
CA ASP A 26 1.73 -2.28 4.16
C ASP A 26 2.78 -1.97 3.09
N ARG A 27 2.97 -2.88 2.15
CA ARG A 27 3.89 -2.63 1.03
C ARG A 27 3.41 -1.47 0.16
N PHE A 28 2.11 -1.40 -0.11
CA PHE A 28 1.53 -0.28 -0.85
C PHE A 28 1.77 1.04 -0.10
N ILE A 29 1.50 1.06 1.21
CA ILE A 29 1.70 2.25 2.05
C ILE A 29 3.17 2.69 2.03
N ARG A 30 4.11 1.74 2.17
CA ARG A 30 5.55 2.08 2.12
C ARG A 30 5.94 2.68 0.78
N GLY A 31 5.35 2.18 -0.30
CA GLY A 31 5.58 2.73 -1.64
C GLY A 31 5.11 4.19 -1.76
N ILE A 32 3.92 4.47 -1.24
CA ILE A 32 3.37 5.82 -1.21
C ILE A 32 4.25 6.75 -0.36
N ASP A 33 4.66 6.30 0.83
CA ASP A 33 5.51 7.08 1.73
C ASP A 33 6.84 7.40 1.05
N ARG A 34 7.44 6.42 0.38
CA ARG A 34 8.70 6.63 -0.34
C ARG A 34 8.53 7.64 -1.48
N PHE A 35 7.42 7.54 -2.21
CA PHE A 35 7.12 8.48 -3.30
C PHE A 35 7.04 9.91 -2.76
N HIS A 36 6.32 10.12 -1.65
CA HIS A 36 6.20 11.44 -1.03
C HIS A 36 7.54 11.95 -0.51
N GLN A 37 8.35 11.08 0.10
CA GLN A 37 9.69 11.46 0.58
C GLN A 37 10.59 11.94 -0.56
N VAL A 38 10.54 11.26 -1.70
CA VAL A 38 11.32 11.66 -2.87
C VAL A 38 10.81 12.98 -3.42
N LEU A 39 9.48 13.14 -3.50
CA LEU A 39 8.86 14.37 -3.99
C LEU A 39 9.29 15.58 -3.14
N GLU A 40 9.33 15.42 -1.82
CA GLU A 40 9.74 16.47 -0.90
C GLU A 40 11.19 16.92 -1.10
N ARG A 41 12.01 16.08 -1.71
CA ARG A 41 13.45 16.37 -1.95
C ARG A 41 13.72 16.94 -3.32
N LEU A 42 12.72 17.07 -4.17
CA LEU A 42 12.90 17.68 -5.49
C LEU A 42 13.11 19.18 -5.34
N ALA A 43 14.04 19.71 -6.13
CA ALA A 43 14.34 21.14 -6.14
C ALA A 43 13.63 21.87 -7.29
N ASP A 44 13.29 21.15 -8.35
CA ASP A 44 12.67 21.72 -9.55
C ASP A 44 11.20 22.00 -9.31
N THR A 45 10.84 23.28 -9.22
CA THR A 45 9.47 23.70 -8.94
C THR A 45 8.49 23.27 -10.05
N GLU A 46 8.90 23.32 -11.30
CA GLU A 46 8.04 22.91 -12.41
C GLU A 46 7.73 21.41 -12.33
N MET A 47 8.72 20.59 -12.00
CA MET A 47 8.54 19.17 -11.83
C MET A 47 7.60 18.86 -10.65
N ILE A 48 7.79 19.57 -9.53
CA ILE A 48 6.93 19.41 -8.35
C ILE A 48 5.48 19.72 -8.72
N GLU A 49 5.23 20.85 -9.38
CA GLU A 49 3.88 21.26 -9.77
C GLU A 49 3.24 20.26 -10.72
N LEU A 50 4.03 19.62 -11.57
CA LEU A 50 3.54 18.63 -12.51
C LEU A 50 3.14 17.32 -11.80
N ILE A 51 3.86 16.95 -10.76
CA ILE A 51 3.71 15.66 -10.09
C ILE A 51 2.72 15.70 -8.92
N VAL A 52 2.55 16.84 -8.26
CA VAL A 52 1.67 16.97 -7.08
C VAL A 52 0.25 16.41 -7.33
N PRO A 53 -0.43 16.70 -8.45
CA PRO A 53 -1.74 16.12 -8.69
C PRO A 53 -1.72 14.59 -8.73
N ASP A 54 -0.69 13.99 -9.30
CA ASP A 54 -0.54 12.52 -9.34
C ASP A 54 -0.26 11.96 -7.95
N ALA A 55 0.54 12.67 -7.15
CA ALA A 55 0.80 12.27 -5.76
C ALA A 55 -0.50 12.28 -4.94
N ASN A 56 -1.36 13.26 -5.16
CA ASN A 56 -2.65 13.34 -4.49
C ASN A 56 -3.56 12.18 -4.92
N THR A 57 -3.55 11.83 -6.20
CA THR A 57 -4.31 10.69 -6.71
C THR A 57 -3.84 9.38 -6.06
N LEU A 58 -2.53 9.19 -5.93
CA LEU A 58 -1.98 8.01 -5.25
C LEU A 58 -2.41 7.97 -3.79
N ALA A 59 -2.38 9.11 -3.10
CA ALA A 59 -2.80 9.19 -1.70
C ALA A 59 -4.27 8.81 -1.53
N ASP A 60 -5.11 9.19 -2.48
CA ASP A 60 -6.55 8.87 -2.46
C ASP A 60 -6.81 7.36 -2.61
N LEU A 61 -5.84 6.60 -3.11
CA LEU A 61 -5.97 5.15 -3.21
C LEU A 61 -5.75 4.44 -1.88
N ILE A 62 -5.12 5.10 -0.89
CA ILE A 62 -4.80 4.49 0.40
C ILE A 62 -6.05 3.90 1.08
N PRO A 63 -7.14 4.67 1.29
CA PRO A 63 -8.33 4.10 1.92
C PRO A 63 -8.98 3.00 1.08
N ARG A 64 -8.84 3.06 -0.23
CA ARG A 64 -9.40 2.04 -1.13
C ARG A 64 -8.64 0.73 -1.04
N VAL A 65 -7.31 0.79 -1.03
CA VAL A 65 -6.47 -0.39 -0.84
C VAL A 65 -6.72 -1.00 0.53
N ARG A 66 -6.83 -0.16 1.57
CA ARG A 66 -7.15 -0.64 2.92
C ARG A 66 -8.51 -1.35 2.94
N ALA A 67 -9.52 -0.78 2.31
CA ALA A 67 -10.85 -1.39 2.26
C ALA A 67 -10.84 -2.77 1.60
N VAL A 68 -10.09 -2.91 0.51
CA VAL A 68 -9.93 -4.20 -0.17
C VAL A 68 -9.23 -5.22 0.72
N ALA A 69 -8.14 -4.82 1.38
CA ALA A 69 -7.39 -5.69 2.28
C ALA A 69 -8.22 -6.12 3.49
N MET A 70 -9.01 -5.20 4.05
CA MET A 70 -9.92 -5.48 5.16
C MET A 70 -10.98 -6.50 4.76
N GLU A 71 -11.57 -6.32 3.59
CA GLU A 71 -12.61 -7.25 3.10
C GLU A 71 -12.00 -8.61 2.81
N ALA A 72 -10.80 -8.66 2.24
CA ALA A 72 -10.10 -9.92 2.00
C ALA A 72 -9.81 -10.65 3.31
N GLN A 73 -9.37 -9.93 4.34
CA GLN A 73 -9.11 -10.51 5.66
C GLN A 73 -10.41 -11.02 6.30
N ARG A 74 -11.52 -10.30 6.11
CA ARG A 74 -12.82 -10.72 6.64
C ARG A 74 -13.28 -12.04 6.01
N ILE A 75 -13.13 -12.17 4.69
CA ILE A 75 -13.61 -13.32 3.93
C ILE A 75 -12.63 -14.49 4.02
N ALA A 76 -11.33 -14.22 3.96
CA ALA A 76 -10.28 -15.23 3.89
C ALA A 76 -9.14 -14.87 4.84
N PRO A 77 -9.36 -15.02 6.17
CA PRO A 77 -8.34 -14.64 7.16
C PRO A 77 -6.99 -15.29 6.89
N SER A 78 -5.92 -14.51 7.03
CA SER A 78 -4.56 -14.97 6.85
C SER A 78 -3.68 -14.46 7.98
N ASP A 79 -2.94 -15.37 8.60
CA ASP A 79 -1.98 -15.06 9.66
C ASP A 79 -0.54 -15.32 9.23
N GLY A 80 -0.34 -15.86 8.03
CA GLY A 80 0.97 -16.22 7.50
C GLY A 80 1.14 -15.82 6.06
N MET A 81 1.98 -16.55 5.34
CA MET A 81 2.31 -16.25 3.95
C MET A 81 1.46 -17.04 2.95
N ASP A 82 0.69 -17.99 3.41
CA ASP A 82 -0.09 -18.84 2.53
C ASP A 82 -1.36 -18.13 2.08
N ILE A 83 -1.67 -18.29 0.80
CA ILE A 83 -2.90 -17.75 0.22
C ILE A 83 -4.04 -18.71 0.57
N PRO A 84 -5.12 -18.22 1.21
CA PRO A 84 -6.27 -19.08 1.49
C PRO A 84 -6.82 -19.67 0.19
N ALA A 85 -7.18 -20.95 0.24
CA ALA A 85 -7.68 -21.65 -0.94
C ALA A 85 -9.06 -21.12 -1.35
N SER A 86 -9.30 -21.08 -2.66
CA SER A 86 -10.61 -20.81 -3.23
C SER A 86 -10.78 -21.67 -4.49
N PRO A 87 -12.01 -22.11 -4.78
CA PRO A 87 -12.24 -23.02 -5.91
C PRO A 87 -11.80 -22.47 -7.26
N GLU A 88 -11.87 -21.16 -7.43
CA GLU A 88 -11.58 -20.51 -8.72
C GLU A 88 -10.29 -19.67 -8.68
N GLY A 89 -9.50 -19.78 -7.62
CA GLY A 89 -8.27 -19.01 -7.48
C GLY A 89 -8.51 -17.53 -7.25
N THR A 90 -9.70 -17.14 -6.81
CA THR A 90 -10.08 -15.73 -6.60
C THR A 90 -9.14 -15.03 -5.62
N PHE A 91 -8.78 -15.70 -4.52
CA PHE A 91 -7.91 -15.08 -3.51
C PHE A 91 -6.48 -14.91 -4.01
N SER A 92 -6.00 -15.86 -4.82
CA SER A 92 -4.69 -15.72 -5.46
C SER A 92 -4.67 -14.53 -6.43
N ASP A 93 -5.73 -14.37 -7.21
CA ASP A 93 -5.86 -13.26 -8.14
C ASP A 93 -5.93 -11.92 -7.42
N LEU A 94 -6.69 -11.87 -6.32
CA LEU A 94 -6.79 -10.66 -5.51
C LEU A 94 -5.45 -10.28 -4.90
N HIS A 95 -4.73 -11.25 -4.34
CA HIS A 95 -3.41 -11.01 -3.77
C HIS A 95 -2.43 -10.51 -4.84
N ARG A 96 -2.48 -11.10 -6.03
CA ARG A 96 -1.65 -10.68 -7.16
C ARG A 96 -1.94 -9.23 -7.54
N ALA A 97 -3.21 -8.84 -7.56
CA ALA A 97 -3.61 -7.47 -7.89
C ALA A 97 -3.09 -6.47 -6.85
N LEU A 98 -3.22 -6.79 -5.55
CA LEU A 98 -2.70 -5.95 -4.48
C LEU A 98 -1.18 -5.84 -4.54
N SER A 99 -0.49 -6.94 -4.80
CA SER A 99 0.97 -6.95 -4.93
C SER A 99 1.43 -6.13 -6.13
N LYS A 100 0.71 -6.21 -7.24
CA LYS A 100 1.00 -5.40 -8.43
C LYS A 100 0.87 -3.91 -8.15
N ALA A 101 -0.16 -3.52 -7.42
CA ALA A 101 -0.35 -2.12 -7.04
C ALA A 101 0.84 -1.62 -6.22
N GLY A 102 1.28 -2.39 -5.22
CA GLY A 102 2.45 -2.04 -4.41
C GLY A 102 3.72 -1.94 -5.22
N ASN A 103 3.95 -2.89 -6.14
CA ASN A 103 5.11 -2.87 -7.03
C ASN A 103 5.10 -1.66 -7.95
N ALA A 104 3.94 -1.30 -8.49
CA ALA A 104 3.82 -0.15 -9.39
C ALA A 104 4.19 1.16 -8.68
N VAL A 105 3.71 1.34 -7.45
CA VAL A 105 4.04 2.53 -6.67
C VAL A 105 5.53 2.57 -6.34
N ALA A 106 6.12 1.43 -5.97
CA ALA A 106 7.56 1.35 -5.69
C ALA A 106 8.39 1.74 -6.92
N LEU A 107 7.98 1.29 -8.10
CA LEU A 107 8.66 1.65 -9.36
C LEU A 107 8.50 3.14 -9.67
N CYS A 108 7.34 3.72 -9.41
CA CYS A 108 7.12 5.15 -9.57
C CYS A 108 8.04 5.97 -8.65
N ALA A 109 8.19 5.55 -7.40
CA ALA A 109 9.07 6.21 -6.44
C ALA A 109 10.53 6.16 -6.91
N GLU A 110 10.99 5.00 -7.41
CA GLU A 110 12.34 4.85 -7.93
C GLU A 110 12.57 5.70 -9.18
N ALA A 111 11.60 5.73 -10.10
CA ALA A 111 11.69 6.56 -11.29
C ALA A 111 11.81 8.04 -10.91
N LEU A 112 11.02 8.49 -9.94
CA LEU A 112 11.07 9.86 -9.46
C LEU A 112 12.43 10.17 -8.81
N ALA A 113 12.96 9.24 -8.03
CA ALA A 113 14.28 9.40 -7.39
C ALA A 113 15.39 9.54 -8.43
N MET A 114 15.28 8.84 -9.56
CA MET A 114 16.26 8.92 -10.64
C MET A 114 16.14 10.20 -11.47
N ALA A 115 14.98 10.84 -11.45
CA ALA A 115 14.72 12.04 -12.25
C ALA A 115 15.26 13.33 -11.64
N ARG A 116 15.65 13.30 -10.37
CA ARG A 116 16.16 14.51 -9.68
C ARG A 116 17.59 14.84 -10.02
#